data_c944b5e80c18591bbb2f05a02446c1b4
#
_entry.id   c944b5e80c18591bbb2f05a02446c1b4
#
_cell.length_a   1.000
_cell.length_b   1.000
_cell.length_c   1.000
_cell.angle_alpha   90.00
_cell.angle_beta   90.00
_cell.angle_gamma   90.00
#
_symmetry.space_group_name_H-M   'P 1'
#
loop_
_entity.id
_entity.type
_entity.pdbx_description
1 polymer ?
#
loop_
_entity_poly.entity_id
_entity_poly.type
_entity_poly.pdbx_seq_one_letter_code
_entity_poly.pdbx_strand_id
1 'polypeptide(L)'
;MTKYRRKSLIGLLPLLSLVFPADAWAWGVGVHLQLGSWLLTQLQLLPPHLQTLLSAYPHDYLYGCISADITIGKKYTHYLRHCHSWRMGRQVLAAADDDSRRACAYGYLSHLAADTVAHGYYVPYKLMRCYNTALLQHAYWEMRVEAYVDQEVWDLARALARFDFSDNDRMLRGVIADTIFSFGTNKRLFNSLLLLNRLKRWQSTLAALSKTTRWPLTEVDRRDYLDLARDALLNQMIEQEKSPWMAADPTGERALTAAGKIRHNLQMLWLDGKLSEAEADQLLLQLKGTLRDGLQHPDRLLQLTVA
;
A
#
# COMPACT_ATOMS: atom_id res chain seq x y z
N MET A 1 -25.57 15.48 27.75
CA MET A 1 -24.13 15.75 27.49
C MET A 1 -23.58 15.03 26.26
N THR A 2 -24.38 14.61 25.28
CA THR A 2 -23.96 13.75 24.11
C THR A 2 -23.88 14.50 22.77
N LYS A 3 -24.38 15.72 22.66
CA LYS A 3 -24.37 16.50 21.40
C LYS A 3 -23.05 17.19 21.05
N TYR A 4 -22.19 17.48 22.03
CA TYR A 4 -20.91 18.18 21.79
C TYR A 4 -19.78 17.25 21.28
N ARG A 5 -19.82 15.96 21.58
CA ARG A 5 -18.79 14.99 21.12
C ARG A 5 -18.86 14.67 19.63
N ARG A 6 -20.06 14.72 19.01
CA ARG A 6 -20.23 14.47 17.56
C ARG A 6 -19.68 15.60 16.69
N LYS A 7 -19.76 16.86 17.13
CA LYS A 7 -19.27 18.01 16.35
C LYS A 7 -17.75 18.08 16.27
N SER A 8 -17.02 17.60 17.27
CA SER A 8 -15.54 17.61 17.28
C SER A 8 -14.93 16.58 16.31
N LEU A 9 -15.59 15.44 16.08
CA LEU A 9 -15.13 14.43 15.14
C LEU A 9 -15.32 14.86 13.67
N ILE A 10 -16.39 15.60 13.37
CA ILE A 10 -16.66 16.09 12.02
C ILE A 10 -15.69 17.21 11.64
N GLY A 11 -15.19 18.00 12.61
CA GLY A 11 -14.18 19.04 12.38
C GLY A 11 -12.75 18.52 12.16
N LEU A 12 -12.44 17.26 12.55
CA LEU A 12 -11.13 16.64 12.34
C LEU A 12 -10.97 16.03 10.92
N LEU A 13 -12.05 15.61 10.29
CA LEU A 13 -12.04 15.01 8.95
C LEU A 13 -11.45 15.92 7.87
N PRO A 14 -11.84 17.22 7.74
CA PRO A 14 -11.22 18.11 6.76
C PRO A 14 -9.77 18.48 7.12
N LEU A 15 -9.39 18.50 8.40
CA LEU A 15 -7.99 18.70 8.79
C LEU A 15 -7.11 17.50 8.42
N LEU A 16 -7.65 16.29 8.54
CA LEU A 16 -7.00 15.06 8.07
C LEU A 16 -6.82 15.05 6.54
N SER A 17 -7.81 15.51 5.76
CA SER A 17 -7.70 15.58 4.30
C SER A 17 -6.69 16.63 3.80
N LEU A 18 -6.38 17.65 4.61
CA LEU A 18 -5.34 18.64 4.34
C LEU A 18 -3.92 18.12 4.65
N VAL A 19 -3.80 17.20 5.60
CA VAL A 19 -2.52 16.61 6.01
C VAL A 19 -2.18 15.35 5.19
N PHE A 20 -3.20 14.66 4.67
CA PHE A 20 -3.06 13.46 3.85
C PHE A 20 -3.63 13.73 2.46
N PRO A 21 -2.80 14.05 1.46
CA PRO A 21 -3.25 14.07 0.07
C PRO A 21 -3.85 12.70 -0.28
N ALA A 22 -5.07 12.69 -0.77
CA ALA A 22 -5.92 11.52 -0.97
C ALA A 22 -5.36 10.45 -1.94
N ASP A 23 -4.22 10.70 -2.57
CA ASP A 23 -3.68 9.90 -3.67
C ASP A 23 -2.25 9.37 -3.40
N ALA A 24 -1.80 9.26 -2.15
CA ALA A 24 -0.37 9.10 -1.89
C ALA A 24 0.09 7.75 -1.34
N TRP A 25 -0.79 6.87 -0.90
CA TRP A 25 -0.39 5.71 -0.09
C TRP A 25 -1.13 4.46 -0.56
N ALA A 26 -0.41 3.36 -0.77
CA ALA A 26 -0.97 2.03 -0.98
C ALA A 26 -1.42 1.41 0.35
N TRP A 27 -0.72 0.41 0.83
CA TRP A 27 -0.81 0.07 2.24
C TRP A 27 0.08 1.03 3.04
N GLY A 28 -0.31 1.33 4.27
CA GLY A 28 0.51 2.19 5.10
C GLY A 28 1.78 1.50 5.59
N VAL A 29 2.64 2.29 6.22
CA VAL A 29 3.95 1.88 6.74
C VAL A 29 3.88 0.63 7.63
N GLY A 30 2.81 0.49 8.43
CA GLY A 30 2.65 -0.66 9.32
C GLY A 30 2.50 -1.96 8.57
N VAL A 31 1.68 -1.98 7.51
CA VAL A 31 1.47 -3.20 6.71
C VAL A 31 2.76 -3.59 5.97
N HIS A 32 3.49 -2.64 5.38
CA HIS A 32 4.76 -2.93 4.71
C HIS A 32 5.81 -3.46 5.68
N LEU A 33 5.91 -2.90 6.89
CA LEU A 33 6.80 -3.42 7.93
C LEU A 33 6.36 -4.80 8.42
N GLN A 34 5.06 -5.04 8.55
CA GLN A 34 4.53 -6.37 8.94
C GLN A 34 4.91 -7.43 7.90
N LEU A 35 4.74 -7.13 6.61
CA LEU A 35 5.11 -8.02 5.51
C LEU A 35 6.64 -8.24 5.44
N GLY A 36 7.42 -7.17 5.55
CA GLY A 36 8.89 -7.25 5.58
C GLY A 36 9.39 -8.06 6.78
N SER A 37 8.84 -7.81 7.98
CA SER A 37 9.17 -8.59 9.18
C SER A 37 8.82 -10.05 9.02
N TRP A 38 7.66 -10.36 8.43
CA TRP A 38 7.28 -11.73 8.11
C TRP A 38 8.31 -12.39 7.19
N LEU A 39 8.76 -11.73 6.10
CA LEU A 39 9.77 -12.31 5.21
C LEU A 39 11.07 -12.62 5.96
N LEU A 40 11.51 -11.75 6.87
CA LEU A 40 12.68 -12.00 7.70
C LEU A 40 12.53 -13.24 8.60
N THR A 41 11.31 -13.68 8.92
CA THR A 41 11.07 -14.96 9.62
C THR A 41 11.08 -16.17 8.68
N GLN A 42 11.10 -15.93 7.36
CA GLN A 42 11.03 -16.97 6.31
C GLN A 42 12.33 -17.06 5.48
N LEU A 43 13.45 -16.56 5.99
CA LEU A 43 14.71 -16.49 5.24
C LEU A 43 15.16 -17.83 4.65
N GLN A 44 14.81 -18.94 5.31
CA GLN A 44 15.12 -20.29 4.84
C GLN A 44 14.49 -20.65 3.47
N LEU A 45 13.45 -19.89 3.04
CA LEU A 45 12.81 -20.08 1.73
C LEU A 45 13.51 -19.31 0.61
N LEU A 46 14.42 -18.40 0.94
CA LEU A 46 15.13 -17.56 -0.01
C LEU A 46 16.40 -18.24 -0.54
N PRO A 47 16.93 -17.80 -1.68
CA PRO A 47 18.26 -18.19 -2.15
C PRO A 47 19.35 -17.88 -1.10
N PRO A 48 20.42 -18.71 -0.96
CA PRO A 48 21.43 -18.57 0.11
C PRO A 48 22.06 -17.18 0.21
N HIS A 49 22.31 -16.53 -0.91
CA HIS A 49 22.90 -15.18 -0.93
C HIS A 49 21.96 -14.13 -0.31
N LEU A 50 20.64 -14.26 -0.51
CA LEU A 50 19.65 -13.38 0.12
C LEU A 50 19.46 -13.71 1.60
N GLN A 51 19.52 -14.98 1.98
CA GLN A 51 19.49 -15.37 3.39
C GLN A 51 20.63 -14.68 4.16
N THR A 52 21.85 -14.77 3.64
CA THR A 52 23.04 -14.15 4.24
C THR A 52 22.91 -12.63 4.30
N LEU A 53 22.52 -12.00 3.18
CA LEU A 53 22.37 -10.56 3.08
C LEU A 53 21.34 -10.01 4.08
N LEU A 54 20.14 -10.56 4.08
CA LEU A 54 19.02 -10.05 4.90
C LEU A 54 19.19 -10.40 6.39
N SER A 55 19.91 -11.48 6.71
CA SER A 55 20.31 -11.78 8.09
C SER A 55 21.32 -10.77 8.63
N ALA A 56 22.24 -10.30 7.78
CA ALA A 56 23.26 -9.34 8.17
C ALA A 56 22.71 -7.89 8.25
N TYR A 57 21.77 -7.53 7.38
CA TYR A 57 21.26 -6.16 7.22
C TYR A 57 19.71 -6.08 7.33
N PRO A 58 19.10 -6.62 8.40
CA PRO A 58 17.63 -6.67 8.52
C PRO A 58 16.98 -5.29 8.65
N HIS A 59 17.65 -4.32 9.29
CA HIS A 59 17.11 -2.98 9.45
C HIS A 59 17.11 -2.19 8.14
N ASP A 60 18.15 -2.36 7.32
CA ASP A 60 18.23 -1.73 6.00
C ASP A 60 17.16 -2.28 5.06
N TYR A 61 16.94 -3.60 5.10
CA TYR A 61 15.84 -4.23 4.37
C TYR A 61 14.47 -3.66 4.80
N LEU A 62 14.20 -3.59 6.11
CA LEU A 62 12.95 -3.04 6.64
C LEU A 62 12.78 -1.55 6.32
N TYR A 63 13.88 -0.80 6.33
CA TYR A 63 13.86 0.59 5.87
C TYR A 63 13.49 0.68 4.40
N GLY A 64 14.03 -0.20 3.56
CA GLY A 64 13.66 -0.32 2.15
C GLY A 64 12.17 -0.59 1.95
N CYS A 65 11.58 -1.48 2.78
CA CYS A 65 10.15 -1.81 2.71
C CYS A 65 9.21 -0.60 2.88
N ILE A 66 9.69 0.52 3.41
CA ILE A 66 8.89 1.75 3.60
C ILE A 66 9.41 2.94 2.80
N SER A 67 10.53 2.78 2.09
CA SER A 67 11.23 3.90 1.47
C SER A 67 10.53 4.46 0.24
N ALA A 68 9.73 3.68 -0.49
CA ALA A 68 8.98 4.18 -1.64
C ALA A 68 7.92 5.22 -1.24
N ASP A 69 7.46 5.17 0.01
CA ASP A 69 6.47 6.10 0.57
C ASP A 69 7.07 7.39 1.14
N ILE A 70 8.39 7.50 1.21
CA ILE A 70 9.05 8.76 1.62
C ILE A 70 8.66 9.89 0.65
N THR A 71 8.44 9.58 -0.61
CA THR A 71 8.14 10.58 -1.65
C THR A 71 6.67 10.99 -1.62
N ILE A 72 6.38 12.20 -1.14
CA ILE A 72 5.04 12.80 -1.10
C ILE A 72 4.77 13.56 -2.40
N GLY A 73 3.51 13.52 -2.90
CA GLY A 73 3.11 14.22 -4.13
C GLY A 73 3.46 13.47 -5.41
N LYS A 74 3.49 12.15 -5.37
CA LYS A 74 3.84 11.22 -6.46
C LYS A 74 3.06 11.48 -7.76
N LYS A 75 1.79 11.84 -7.69
CA LYS A 75 0.93 12.08 -8.86
C LYS A 75 1.37 13.25 -9.75
N TYR A 76 2.23 14.11 -9.23
CA TYR A 76 2.79 15.24 -10.00
C TYR A 76 4.10 14.88 -10.70
N THR A 77 4.59 13.64 -10.52
CA THR A 77 5.75 13.13 -11.25
C THR A 77 5.31 12.47 -12.55
N HIS A 78 6.12 12.62 -13.59
CA HIS A 78 5.90 11.91 -14.85
C HIS A 78 5.88 10.39 -14.58
N TYR A 79 4.97 9.64 -15.21
CA TYR A 79 4.78 8.20 -14.95
C TYR A 79 6.07 7.37 -15.03
N LEU A 80 7.01 7.74 -15.90
CA LEU A 80 8.33 7.08 -16.03
C LEU A 80 9.26 7.29 -14.83
N ARG A 81 8.96 8.26 -13.96
CA ARG A 81 9.73 8.59 -12.74
C ARG A 81 8.95 8.31 -11.47
N HIS A 82 7.81 7.60 -11.60
CA HIS A 82 6.98 7.28 -10.45
C HIS A 82 7.72 6.31 -9.53
N CYS A 83 7.87 6.67 -8.25
CA CYS A 83 8.61 5.86 -7.25
C CYS A 83 8.01 4.45 -7.07
N HIS A 84 6.72 4.25 -7.31
CA HIS A 84 6.05 2.93 -7.25
C HIS A 84 6.03 2.23 -8.61
N SER A 85 7.16 2.14 -9.30
CA SER A 85 7.29 1.38 -10.53
C SER A 85 8.42 0.35 -10.43
N TRP A 86 8.25 -0.80 -11.07
CA TRP A 86 9.30 -1.80 -11.18
C TRP A 86 10.59 -1.24 -11.78
N ARG A 87 10.46 -0.31 -12.73
CA ARG A 87 11.60 0.40 -13.30
C ARG A 87 12.40 1.13 -12.22
N MET A 88 11.72 1.82 -11.32
CA MET A 88 12.39 2.53 -10.20
C MET A 88 13.03 1.54 -9.24
N GLY A 89 12.35 0.45 -8.88
CA GLY A 89 12.92 -0.60 -8.05
C GLY A 89 14.22 -1.18 -8.62
N ARG A 90 14.26 -1.44 -9.94
CA ARG A 90 15.48 -1.87 -10.64
C ARG A 90 16.60 -0.83 -10.58
N GLN A 91 16.26 0.45 -10.73
CA GLN A 91 17.26 1.52 -10.64
C GLN A 91 17.82 1.65 -9.23
N VAL A 92 17.00 1.48 -8.20
CA VAL A 92 17.45 1.46 -6.80
C VAL A 92 18.39 0.27 -6.57
N LEU A 93 18.03 -0.93 -7.06
CA LEU A 93 18.89 -2.11 -6.93
C LEU A 93 20.22 -1.95 -7.70
N ALA A 94 20.18 -1.36 -8.89
CA ALA A 94 21.38 -1.11 -9.69
C ALA A 94 22.33 -0.04 -9.08
N ALA A 95 21.77 0.87 -8.27
CA ALA A 95 22.56 1.90 -7.57
C ALA A 95 23.15 1.42 -6.22
N ALA A 96 22.79 0.21 -5.78
CA ALA A 96 23.26 -0.36 -4.51
C ALA A 96 24.68 -0.95 -4.69
N ASP A 97 25.69 -0.26 -4.21
CA ASP A 97 27.11 -0.58 -4.37
C ASP A 97 27.72 -1.34 -3.18
N ASP A 98 26.95 -1.48 -2.07
CA ASP A 98 27.33 -2.29 -0.90
C ASP A 98 26.14 -3.15 -0.40
N ASP A 99 26.39 -4.01 0.58
CA ASP A 99 25.42 -4.97 1.08
C ASP A 99 24.28 -4.30 1.88
N SER A 100 24.55 -3.25 2.65
CA SER A 100 23.53 -2.48 3.37
C SER A 100 22.52 -1.86 2.40
N ARG A 101 23.01 -1.16 1.35
CA ARG A 101 22.19 -0.57 0.31
C ARG A 101 21.48 -1.60 -0.53
N ARG A 102 22.12 -2.76 -0.77
CA ARG A 102 21.50 -3.88 -1.49
C ARG A 102 20.34 -4.48 -0.69
N ALA A 103 20.47 -4.62 0.63
CA ALA A 103 19.37 -5.03 1.49
C ALA A 103 18.21 -4.02 1.44
N CYS A 104 18.50 -2.71 1.51
CA CYS A 104 17.51 -1.65 1.34
C CYS A 104 16.80 -1.73 -0.03
N ALA A 105 17.53 -1.98 -1.12
CA ALA A 105 16.97 -2.11 -2.45
C ALA A 105 16.02 -3.32 -2.57
N TYR A 106 16.35 -4.45 -1.95
CA TYR A 106 15.43 -5.60 -1.87
C TYR A 106 14.20 -5.29 -1.03
N GLY A 107 14.34 -4.52 0.05
CA GLY A 107 13.20 -4.00 0.79
C GLY A 107 12.28 -3.13 -0.07
N TYR A 108 12.87 -2.25 -0.89
CA TYR A 108 12.13 -1.42 -1.84
C TYR A 108 11.35 -2.27 -2.87
N LEU A 109 11.96 -3.32 -3.41
CA LEU A 109 11.29 -4.26 -4.31
C LEU A 109 10.17 -5.04 -3.61
N SER A 110 10.35 -5.40 -2.34
CA SER A 110 9.30 -6.02 -1.51
C SER A 110 8.11 -5.09 -1.30
N HIS A 111 8.35 -3.78 -1.08
CA HIS A 111 7.28 -2.78 -1.04
C HIS A 111 6.47 -2.79 -2.34
N LEU A 112 7.13 -2.71 -3.50
CA LEU A 112 6.45 -2.73 -4.80
C LEU A 112 5.65 -4.01 -5.03
N ALA A 113 6.18 -5.16 -4.60
CA ALA A 113 5.48 -6.44 -4.70
C ALA A 113 4.19 -6.44 -3.86
N ALA A 114 4.23 -5.92 -2.63
CA ALA A 114 3.04 -5.75 -1.80
C ALA A 114 2.02 -4.82 -2.46
N ASP A 115 2.48 -3.74 -3.06
CA ASP A 115 1.63 -2.73 -3.71
C ASP A 115 0.90 -3.27 -4.94
N THR A 116 1.43 -4.27 -5.64
CA THR A 116 0.68 -4.93 -6.72
C THR A 116 -0.64 -5.50 -6.23
N VAL A 117 -0.66 -6.07 -5.02
CA VAL A 117 -1.87 -6.63 -4.41
C VAL A 117 -2.76 -5.52 -3.85
N ALA A 118 -2.16 -4.53 -3.19
CA ALA A 118 -2.91 -3.39 -2.64
C ALA A 118 -3.69 -2.64 -3.72
N HIS A 119 -2.99 -2.21 -4.77
CA HIS A 119 -3.53 -1.36 -5.82
C HIS A 119 -4.17 -2.13 -6.99
N GLY A 120 -3.73 -3.38 -7.24
CA GLY A 120 -4.30 -4.20 -8.30
C GLY A 120 -5.56 -4.96 -7.87
N TYR A 121 -5.74 -5.23 -6.58
CA TYR A 121 -6.82 -6.07 -6.09
C TYR A 121 -7.59 -5.48 -4.90
N TYR A 122 -6.92 -5.22 -3.76
CA TYR A 122 -7.58 -4.83 -2.52
C TYR A 122 -8.36 -3.51 -2.67
N VAL A 123 -7.68 -2.42 -2.97
CA VAL A 123 -8.29 -1.09 -3.04
C VAL A 123 -9.32 -1.00 -4.17
N PRO A 124 -9.05 -1.48 -5.41
CA PRO A 124 -10.04 -1.48 -6.48
C PRO A 124 -11.33 -2.19 -6.09
N TYR A 125 -11.23 -3.39 -5.51
CA TYR A 125 -12.42 -4.13 -5.07
C TYR A 125 -13.20 -3.37 -3.99
N LYS A 126 -12.53 -2.83 -2.98
CA LYS A 126 -13.18 -2.08 -1.90
C LYS A 126 -13.83 -0.78 -2.38
N LEU A 127 -13.23 -0.11 -3.38
CA LEU A 127 -13.84 1.06 -4.04
C LEU A 127 -15.14 0.70 -4.75
N MET A 128 -15.17 -0.39 -5.49
CA MET A 128 -16.39 -0.85 -6.16
C MET A 128 -17.46 -1.27 -5.16
N ARG A 129 -17.09 -1.99 -4.09
CA ARG A 129 -18.02 -2.46 -3.07
C ARG A 129 -18.74 -1.33 -2.34
N CYS A 130 -18.16 -0.15 -2.25
CA CYS A 130 -18.80 1.01 -1.61
C CYS A 130 -19.45 1.97 -2.62
N TYR A 131 -19.99 1.45 -3.74
CA TYR A 131 -20.62 2.23 -4.82
C TYR A 131 -21.74 3.15 -4.34
N ASN A 132 -22.50 2.74 -3.33
CA ASN A 132 -23.64 3.48 -2.78
C ASN A 132 -23.25 4.53 -1.70
N THR A 133 -21.98 4.96 -1.66
CA THR A 133 -21.52 6.04 -0.79
C THR A 133 -20.48 6.93 -1.49
N ALA A 134 -20.51 8.22 -1.20
CA ALA A 134 -19.57 9.19 -1.76
C ALA A 134 -18.27 9.34 -0.91
N LEU A 135 -18.27 8.87 0.34
CA LEU A 135 -17.27 9.26 1.34
C LEU A 135 -16.06 8.34 1.44
N LEU A 136 -16.14 7.10 0.94
CA LEU A 136 -15.08 6.10 1.13
C LEU A 136 -14.17 6.06 -0.09
N GLN A 137 -13.05 6.76 0.01
CA GLN A 137 -12.04 6.86 -1.02
C GLN A 137 -10.85 5.92 -0.73
N HIS A 138 -9.90 5.89 -1.63
CA HIS A 138 -8.68 5.11 -1.63
C HIS A 138 -7.99 5.10 -0.24
N ALA A 139 -7.59 6.26 0.25
CA ALA A 139 -6.89 6.40 1.55
C ALA A 139 -7.67 5.83 2.75
N TYR A 140 -9.01 5.81 2.70
CA TYR A 140 -9.80 5.19 3.76
C TYR A 140 -9.55 3.69 3.85
N TRP A 141 -9.48 3.00 2.70
CA TRP A 141 -9.30 1.56 2.68
C TRP A 141 -7.89 1.15 3.11
N GLU A 142 -6.89 1.93 2.77
CA GLU A 142 -5.53 1.76 3.25
C GLU A 142 -5.44 1.88 4.78
N MET A 143 -6.00 2.95 5.33
CA MET A 143 -6.07 3.13 6.79
C MET A 143 -6.83 2.00 7.49
N ARG A 144 -7.78 1.35 6.80
CA ARG A 144 -8.55 0.24 7.38
C ARG A 144 -7.69 -0.99 7.65
N VAL A 145 -6.73 -1.32 6.80
CA VAL A 145 -5.80 -2.44 7.04
C VAL A 145 -4.81 -2.08 8.14
N GLU A 146 -4.31 -0.85 8.14
CA GLU A 146 -3.40 -0.33 9.17
C GLU A 146 -3.96 -0.47 10.60
N ALA A 147 -5.29 -0.38 10.76
CA ALA A 147 -5.93 -0.53 12.06
C ALA A 147 -5.77 -1.93 12.68
N TYR A 148 -5.35 -2.92 11.89
CA TYR A 148 -5.13 -4.31 12.34
C TYR A 148 -3.65 -4.66 12.48
N VAL A 149 -2.74 -3.70 12.26
CA VAL A 149 -1.30 -3.91 12.45
C VAL A 149 -0.99 -3.97 13.94
N ASP A 150 -0.23 -4.99 14.33
CA ASP A 150 0.13 -5.25 15.72
C ASP A 150 1.01 -4.15 16.32
N GLN A 151 0.90 -3.97 17.63
CA GLN A 151 1.66 -2.95 18.35
C GLN A 151 3.17 -3.14 18.21
N GLU A 152 3.63 -4.37 18.13
CA GLU A 152 5.05 -4.73 17.95
C GLU A 152 5.63 -4.17 16.65
N VAL A 153 4.85 -4.17 15.56
CA VAL A 153 5.26 -3.56 14.28
C VAL A 153 5.41 -2.04 14.42
N TRP A 154 4.53 -1.40 15.18
CA TRP A 154 4.65 0.04 15.48
C TRP A 154 5.85 0.34 16.38
N ASP A 155 6.20 -0.57 17.28
CA ASP A 155 7.42 -0.45 18.09
C ASP A 155 8.66 -0.58 17.23
N LEU A 156 8.65 -1.49 16.26
CA LEU A 156 9.68 -1.62 15.24
C LEU A 156 9.81 -0.34 14.40
N ALA A 157 8.70 0.22 13.91
CA ALA A 157 8.72 1.48 13.17
C ALA A 157 9.40 2.61 13.97
N ARG A 158 9.12 2.66 15.28
CA ARG A 158 9.78 3.61 16.19
C ARG A 158 11.27 3.34 16.38
N ALA A 159 11.66 2.07 16.42
CA ALA A 159 13.07 1.70 16.50
C ALA A 159 13.79 2.14 15.22
N LEU A 160 13.25 1.78 14.04
CA LEU A 160 13.82 2.17 12.74
C LEU A 160 14.00 3.69 12.60
N ALA A 161 13.06 4.50 13.12
CA ALA A 161 13.16 5.95 13.07
C ALA A 161 14.36 6.53 13.87
N ARG A 162 15.07 5.70 14.65
CA ARG A 162 16.26 6.08 15.45
C ARG A 162 17.58 5.60 14.81
N PHE A 163 17.50 4.72 13.80
CA PHE A 163 18.69 4.27 13.09
C PHE A 163 19.15 5.34 12.11
N ASP A 164 20.46 5.37 11.87
CA ASP A 164 21.04 6.17 10.81
C ASP A 164 21.02 5.41 9.48
N PHE A 165 20.21 5.90 8.55
CA PHE A 165 20.11 5.40 7.18
C PHE A 165 20.66 6.41 6.17
N SER A 166 21.63 7.25 6.57
CA SER A 166 22.16 8.33 5.72
C SER A 166 22.74 7.82 4.39
N ASP A 167 23.30 6.62 4.39
CA ASP A 167 23.88 6.01 3.19
C ASP A 167 22.78 5.48 2.25
N ASN A 168 21.77 4.82 2.80
CA ASN A 168 20.57 4.43 2.05
C ASN A 168 19.85 5.66 1.48
N ASP A 169 19.72 6.73 2.27
CA ASP A 169 19.13 7.99 1.81
C ASP A 169 19.89 8.63 0.66
N ARG A 170 21.20 8.56 0.70
CA ARG A 170 22.08 9.09 -0.37
C ARG A 170 21.85 8.32 -1.67
N MET A 171 21.78 6.99 -1.59
CA MET A 171 21.46 6.13 -2.74
C MET A 171 20.05 6.46 -3.28
N LEU A 172 19.04 6.44 -2.43
CA LEU A 172 17.64 6.71 -2.83
C LEU A 172 17.48 8.10 -3.46
N ARG A 173 18.11 9.13 -2.88
CA ARG A 173 18.12 10.50 -3.42
C ARG A 173 18.77 10.58 -4.80
N GLY A 174 19.79 9.76 -5.07
CA GLY A 174 20.44 9.71 -6.38
C GLY A 174 19.56 9.13 -7.48
N VAL A 175 18.58 8.31 -7.12
CA VAL A 175 17.71 7.58 -8.05
C VAL A 175 16.31 8.18 -8.13
N ILE A 176 15.71 8.47 -6.98
CA ILE A 176 14.34 8.98 -6.89
C ILE A 176 14.34 10.48 -7.17
N ALA A 177 13.61 10.88 -8.21
CA ALA A 177 13.46 12.29 -8.55
C ALA A 177 12.77 13.08 -7.45
N ASP A 178 13.19 14.32 -7.26
CA ASP A 178 12.43 15.28 -6.45
C ASP A 178 11.01 15.43 -6.99
N THR A 179 10.06 15.54 -6.07
CA THR A 179 8.66 15.84 -6.38
C THR A 179 8.40 17.34 -6.14
N ILE A 180 7.25 17.70 -5.58
CA ILE A 180 6.96 19.07 -5.13
C ILE A 180 7.99 19.52 -4.08
N PHE A 181 8.50 18.55 -3.29
CA PHE A 181 9.50 18.81 -2.25
C PHE A 181 10.78 18.01 -2.51
N SER A 182 11.92 18.50 -2.01
CA SER A 182 13.16 17.75 -2.00
C SER A 182 13.03 16.47 -1.19
N PHE A 183 13.83 15.45 -1.50
CA PHE A 183 13.87 14.19 -0.75
C PHE A 183 14.02 14.41 0.76
N GLY A 184 14.89 15.33 1.18
CA GLY A 184 15.11 15.64 2.60
C GLY A 184 13.88 16.22 3.29
N THR A 185 13.10 17.06 2.61
CA THR A 185 11.82 17.59 3.11
C THR A 185 10.77 16.49 3.18
N ASN A 186 10.66 15.67 2.13
CA ASN A 186 9.78 14.51 2.11
C ASN A 186 10.08 13.56 3.26
N LYS A 187 11.35 13.23 3.51
CA LYS A 187 11.76 12.37 4.63
C LYS A 187 11.40 12.95 5.99
N ARG A 188 11.57 14.25 6.21
CA ARG A 188 11.16 14.91 7.47
C ARG A 188 9.66 14.81 7.70
N LEU A 189 8.86 15.04 6.65
CA LEU A 189 7.40 14.88 6.69
C LEU A 189 7.02 13.43 6.98
N PHE A 190 7.62 12.48 6.28
CA PHE A 190 7.40 11.05 6.48
C PHE A 190 7.73 10.61 7.91
N ASN A 191 8.89 10.99 8.44
CA ASN A 191 9.26 10.72 9.83
C ASN A 191 8.27 11.35 10.83
N SER A 192 7.79 12.56 10.54
CA SER A 192 6.76 13.21 11.36
C SER A 192 5.46 12.42 11.37
N LEU A 193 5.05 11.87 10.22
CA LEU A 193 3.87 11.00 10.11
C LEU A 193 4.04 9.70 10.89
N LEU A 194 5.22 9.07 10.83
CA LEU A 194 5.55 7.90 11.67
C LEU A 194 5.43 8.22 13.17
N LEU A 195 5.83 9.43 13.57
CA LEU A 195 5.68 9.90 14.94
C LEU A 195 4.22 10.15 15.32
N LEU A 196 3.39 10.66 14.40
CA LEU A 196 1.94 10.86 14.63
C LEU A 196 1.21 9.51 14.77
N ASN A 197 1.60 8.48 14.03
CA ASN A 197 1.07 7.13 14.23
C ASN A 197 1.37 6.56 15.63
N ARG A 198 2.32 7.12 16.38
CA ARG A 198 2.56 6.80 17.80
C ARG A 198 1.44 7.24 18.74
N LEU A 199 0.60 8.17 18.35
CA LEU A 199 -0.45 8.64 19.25
C LEU A 199 -1.47 7.51 19.44
N LYS A 200 -1.57 6.98 20.67
CA LYS A 200 -2.63 6.03 21.07
C LYS A 200 -4.02 6.49 20.62
N ARG A 201 -4.21 7.81 20.49
CA ARG A 201 -5.43 8.43 19.96
C ARG A 201 -5.65 8.10 18.49
N TRP A 202 -4.60 8.07 17.67
CA TRP A 202 -4.73 7.72 16.24
C TRP A 202 -5.17 6.27 16.07
N GLN A 203 -4.50 5.33 16.74
CA GLN A 203 -4.86 3.92 16.74
C GLN A 203 -6.29 3.69 17.25
N SER A 204 -6.68 4.37 18.35
CA SER A 204 -8.06 4.28 18.86
C SER A 204 -9.08 4.87 17.90
N THR A 205 -8.73 5.90 17.14
CA THR A 205 -9.61 6.50 16.11
C THR A 205 -9.77 5.55 14.94
N LEU A 206 -8.68 4.93 14.45
CA LEU A 206 -8.74 3.91 13.40
C LEU A 206 -9.56 2.69 13.84
N ALA A 207 -9.34 2.21 15.06
CA ALA A 207 -10.10 1.11 15.64
C ALA A 207 -11.61 1.45 15.80
N ALA A 208 -11.93 2.68 16.21
CA ALA A 208 -13.31 3.15 16.31
C ALA A 208 -13.98 3.25 14.94
N LEU A 209 -13.30 3.81 13.94
CA LEU A 209 -13.77 3.85 12.54
C LEU A 209 -13.98 2.44 12.00
N SER A 210 -13.12 1.48 12.37
CA SER A 210 -13.24 0.10 11.93
C SER A 210 -14.51 -0.60 12.44
N LYS A 211 -14.97 -0.24 13.63
CA LYS A 211 -16.16 -0.85 14.27
C LYS A 211 -17.49 -0.28 13.80
N THR A 212 -17.50 0.93 13.24
CA THR A 212 -18.74 1.67 12.91
C THR A 212 -19.08 1.65 11.42
N THR A 213 -18.31 0.97 10.61
CA THR A 213 -18.53 0.96 9.15
C THR A 213 -19.53 -0.11 8.71
N ARG A 214 -20.36 0.26 7.72
CA ARG A 214 -21.25 -0.67 7.01
C ARG A 214 -20.48 -1.75 6.21
N TRP A 215 -19.23 -1.47 5.82
CA TRP A 215 -18.38 -2.39 5.05
C TRP A 215 -17.22 -2.91 5.93
N PRO A 216 -17.44 -4.00 6.67
CA PRO A 216 -16.39 -4.56 7.50
C PRO A 216 -15.27 -5.15 6.63
N LEU A 217 -14.03 -4.99 7.09
CA LEU A 217 -12.92 -5.78 6.62
C LEU A 217 -12.87 -7.05 7.48
N THR A 218 -13.39 -8.15 6.93
CA THR A 218 -13.43 -9.42 7.67
C THR A 218 -12.04 -10.00 7.83
N GLU A 219 -11.85 -10.87 8.82
CA GLU A 219 -10.61 -11.62 9.03
C GLU A 219 -10.24 -12.43 7.78
N VAL A 220 -11.24 -13.08 7.14
CA VAL A 220 -11.06 -13.87 5.91
C VAL A 220 -10.56 -12.98 4.77
N ASP A 221 -11.20 -11.83 4.55
CA ASP A 221 -10.75 -10.88 3.52
C ASP A 221 -9.32 -10.39 3.79
N ARG A 222 -9.02 -10.04 5.04
CA ARG A 222 -7.71 -9.54 5.43
C ARG A 222 -6.61 -10.59 5.19
N ARG A 223 -6.88 -11.84 5.56
CA ARG A 223 -5.95 -12.94 5.30
C ARG A 223 -5.72 -13.14 3.81
N ASP A 224 -6.79 -13.17 2.99
CA ASP A 224 -6.69 -13.32 1.54
C ASP A 224 -5.73 -12.28 0.92
N TYR A 225 -5.86 -11.01 1.29
CA TYR A 225 -4.98 -9.94 0.77
C TYR A 225 -3.54 -10.05 1.29
N LEU A 226 -3.35 -10.33 2.58
CA LEU A 226 -2.02 -10.43 3.16
C LEU A 226 -1.28 -11.68 2.68
N ASP A 227 -1.97 -12.81 2.49
CA ASP A 227 -1.36 -14.03 1.99
C ASP A 227 -0.94 -13.89 0.52
N LEU A 228 -1.76 -13.21 -0.31
CA LEU A 228 -1.36 -12.85 -1.67
C LEU A 228 -0.15 -11.92 -1.69
N ALA A 229 -0.09 -10.94 -0.79
CA ALA A 229 1.07 -10.06 -0.68
C ALA A 229 2.33 -10.79 -0.23
N ARG A 230 2.22 -11.73 0.70
CA ARG A 230 3.33 -12.60 1.12
C ARG A 230 3.84 -13.45 -0.04
N ASP A 231 2.91 -14.01 -0.83
CA ASP A 231 3.27 -14.76 -2.05
C ASP A 231 3.97 -13.85 -3.06
N ALA A 232 3.47 -12.64 -3.28
CA ALA A 232 4.09 -11.67 -4.18
C ALA A 232 5.53 -11.31 -3.75
N LEU A 233 5.73 -11.02 -2.45
CA LEU A 233 7.05 -10.72 -1.90
C LEU A 233 8.00 -11.90 -2.09
N LEU A 234 7.58 -13.10 -1.67
CA LEU A 234 8.41 -14.30 -1.71
C LEU A 234 8.80 -14.67 -3.15
N ASN A 235 7.83 -14.69 -4.05
CA ASN A 235 8.06 -14.97 -5.46
C ASN A 235 8.99 -13.94 -6.11
N GLN A 236 8.79 -12.65 -5.82
CA GLN A 236 9.66 -11.59 -6.35
C GLN A 236 11.10 -11.76 -5.85
N MET A 237 11.31 -12.14 -4.59
CA MET A 237 12.64 -12.37 -4.03
C MET A 237 13.33 -13.61 -4.62
N ILE A 238 12.58 -14.69 -4.89
CA ILE A 238 13.13 -15.95 -5.43
C ILE A 238 13.36 -15.84 -6.94
N GLU A 239 12.31 -15.46 -7.67
CA GLU A 239 12.28 -15.49 -9.14
C GLU A 239 12.74 -14.17 -9.78
N GLN A 240 12.81 -13.09 -9.00
CA GLN A 240 13.21 -11.75 -9.44
C GLN A 240 12.48 -11.32 -10.72
N GLU A 241 13.19 -11.04 -11.81
CA GLU A 241 12.62 -10.60 -13.08
C GLU A 241 11.72 -11.66 -13.76
N LYS A 242 11.79 -12.91 -13.35
CA LYS A 242 10.95 -14.01 -13.87
C LYS A 242 9.65 -14.17 -13.07
N SER A 243 9.52 -13.49 -11.96
CA SER A 243 8.32 -13.58 -11.13
C SER A 243 7.07 -13.16 -11.93
N PRO A 244 5.98 -13.93 -11.89
CA PRO A 244 4.73 -13.55 -12.53
C PRO A 244 4.15 -12.24 -11.98
N TRP A 245 4.52 -11.86 -10.77
CA TRP A 245 4.12 -10.61 -10.13
C TRP A 245 4.73 -9.38 -10.80
N MET A 246 5.84 -9.53 -11.54
CA MET A 246 6.44 -8.45 -12.30
C MET A 246 5.58 -7.97 -13.48
N ALA A 247 4.56 -8.73 -13.86
CA ALA A 247 3.57 -8.32 -14.85
C ALA A 247 2.53 -7.35 -14.28
N ALA A 248 2.30 -7.38 -12.94
CA ALA A 248 1.39 -6.47 -12.26
C ALA A 248 2.00 -5.06 -12.14
N ASP A 249 1.16 -4.04 -12.24
CA ASP A 249 1.57 -2.64 -12.03
C ASP A 249 1.45 -2.29 -10.53
N PRO A 250 2.57 -1.98 -9.83
CA PRO A 250 2.51 -1.57 -8.43
C PRO A 250 1.72 -0.28 -8.17
N THR A 251 1.56 0.59 -9.20
CA THR A 251 0.71 1.79 -9.07
C THR A 251 -0.77 1.45 -9.10
N GLY A 252 -1.14 0.31 -9.72
CA GLY A 252 -2.51 -0.12 -9.92
C GLY A 252 -3.36 0.83 -10.76
N GLU A 253 -2.76 1.75 -11.54
CA GLU A 253 -3.46 2.81 -12.26
C GLU A 253 -4.61 2.28 -13.10
N ARG A 254 -4.39 1.16 -13.82
CA ARG A 254 -5.41 0.53 -14.67
C ARG A 254 -6.56 -0.03 -13.83
N ALA A 255 -6.24 -0.77 -12.77
CA ALA A 255 -7.24 -1.41 -11.90
C ALA A 255 -8.06 -0.35 -11.13
N LEU A 256 -7.40 0.68 -10.60
CA LEU A 256 -8.05 1.79 -9.90
C LEU A 256 -8.96 2.61 -10.84
N THR A 257 -8.50 2.88 -12.07
CA THR A 257 -9.30 3.60 -13.07
C THR A 257 -10.54 2.78 -13.46
N ALA A 258 -10.37 1.48 -13.73
CA ALA A 258 -11.48 0.57 -14.02
C ALA A 258 -12.47 0.51 -12.85
N ALA A 259 -11.97 0.34 -11.62
CA ALA A 259 -12.81 0.32 -10.42
C ALA A 259 -13.60 1.62 -10.23
N GLY A 260 -13.00 2.77 -10.52
CA GLY A 260 -13.68 4.07 -10.48
C GLY A 260 -14.85 4.16 -11.46
N LYS A 261 -14.66 3.72 -12.70
CA LYS A 261 -15.71 3.67 -13.73
C LYS A 261 -16.85 2.70 -13.33
N ILE A 262 -16.49 1.48 -12.92
CA ILE A 262 -17.46 0.47 -12.49
C ILE A 262 -18.25 0.97 -11.27
N ARG A 263 -17.57 1.54 -10.28
CA ARG A 263 -18.22 2.15 -9.12
C ARG A 263 -19.25 3.19 -9.52
N HIS A 264 -18.88 4.09 -10.44
CA HIS A 264 -19.81 5.10 -10.95
C HIS A 264 -21.03 4.47 -11.63
N ASN A 265 -20.83 3.49 -12.51
CA ASN A 265 -21.93 2.80 -13.20
C ASN A 265 -22.85 2.06 -12.21
N LEU A 266 -22.28 1.34 -11.24
CA LEU A 266 -23.07 0.67 -10.19
C LEU A 266 -23.89 1.69 -9.39
N GLN A 267 -23.30 2.84 -9.06
CA GLN A 267 -23.98 3.92 -8.35
C GLN A 267 -25.16 4.47 -9.14
N MET A 268 -24.97 4.71 -10.43
CA MET A 268 -26.06 5.21 -11.30
C MET A 268 -27.19 4.19 -11.42
N LEU A 269 -26.89 2.92 -11.68
CA LEU A 269 -27.90 1.86 -11.76
C LEU A 269 -28.67 1.66 -10.45
N TRP A 270 -27.96 1.77 -9.31
CA TRP A 270 -28.57 1.68 -7.99
C TRP A 270 -29.50 2.88 -7.71
N LEU A 271 -29.08 4.10 -8.03
CA LEU A 271 -29.89 5.31 -7.88
C LEU A 271 -31.16 5.29 -8.76
N ASP A 272 -31.05 4.72 -9.96
CA ASP A 272 -32.15 4.54 -10.90
C ASP A 272 -33.10 3.38 -10.50
N GLY A 273 -32.79 2.64 -9.43
CA GLY A 273 -33.55 1.46 -9.01
C GLY A 273 -33.44 0.27 -9.97
N LYS A 274 -32.46 0.27 -10.88
CA LYS A 274 -32.20 -0.78 -11.88
C LYS A 274 -31.25 -1.87 -11.39
N LEU A 275 -30.72 -1.73 -10.20
CA LEU A 275 -29.77 -2.68 -9.59
C LEU A 275 -30.14 -2.86 -8.12
N SER A 276 -30.50 -4.08 -7.74
CA SER A 276 -30.71 -4.45 -6.35
C SER A 276 -29.36 -4.69 -5.62
N GLU A 277 -29.36 -4.65 -4.30
CA GLU A 277 -28.15 -4.96 -3.51
C GLU A 277 -27.65 -6.41 -3.75
N ALA A 278 -28.56 -7.36 -3.93
CA ALA A 278 -28.22 -8.75 -4.18
C ALA A 278 -27.52 -8.96 -5.54
N GLU A 279 -28.05 -8.31 -6.60
CA GLU A 279 -27.42 -8.34 -7.92
C GLU A 279 -26.06 -7.65 -7.91
N ALA A 280 -25.94 -6.52 -7.21
CA ALA A 280 -24.67 -5.82 -7.05
C ALA A 280 -23.64 -6.69 -6.32
N ASP A 281 -24.03 -7.38 -5.23
CA ASP A 281 -23.12 -8.26 -4.47
C ASP A 281 -22.66 -9.45 -5.33
N GLN A 282 -23.53 -10.03 -6.15
CA GLN A 282 -23.16 -11.11 -7.06
C GLN A 282 -22.17 -10.65 -8.14
N LEU A 283 -22.42 -9.48 -8.76
CA LEU A 283 -21.52 -8.88 -9.74
C LEU A 283 -20.16 -8.53 -9.10
N LEU A 284 -20.16 -7.95 -7.91
CA LEU A 284 -18.95 -7.61 -7.17
C LEU A 284 -18.11 -8.83 -6.83
N LEU A 285 -18.75 -9.98 -6.56
CA LEU A 285 -18.03 -11.23 -6.30
C LEU A 285 -17.31 -11.73 -7.57
N GLN A 286 -17.93 -11.63 -8.74
CA GLN A 286 -17.30 -11.96 -10.02
C GLN A 286 -16.13 -11.02 -10.31
N LEU A 287 -16.33 -9.71 -10.13
CA LEU A 287 -15.29 -8.70 -10.30
C LEU A 287 -14.11 -8.89 -9.34
N LYS A 288 -14.37 -9.39 -8.11
CA LYS A 288 -13.32 -9.75 -7.17
C LYS A 288 -12.41 -10.83 -7.75
N GLY A 289 -12.98 -11.88 -8.34
CA GLY A 289 -12.24 -12.94 -9.02
C GLY A 289 -11.40 -12.41 -10.19
N THR A 290 -11.99 -11.58 -11.04
CA THR A 290 -11.30 -11.01 -12.20
C THR A 290 -10.12 -10.11 -11.79
N LEU A 291 -10.26 -9.29 -10.74
CA LEU A 291 -9.15 -8.49 -10.21
C LEU A 291 -8.02 -9.37 -9.68
N ARG A 292 -8.36 -10.44 -8.94
CA ARG A 292 -7.37 -11.38 -8.41
C ARG A 292 -6.59 -12.06 -9.54
N ASP A 293 -7.28 -12.58 -10.54
CA ASP A 293 -6.66 -13.23 -11.71
C ASP A 293 -5.81 -12.23 -12.52
N GLY A 294 -6.25 -10.99 -12.59
CA GLY A 294 -5.56 -9.91 -13.30
C GLY A 294 -4.22 -9.50 -12.68
N LEU A 295 -3.92 -9.89 -11.43
CA LEU A 295 -2.63 -9.61 -10.81
C LEU A 295 -1.47 -10.28 -11.56
N GLN A 296 -1.64 -11.52 -11.98
CA GLN A 296 -0.61 -12.27 -12.74
C GLN A 296 -0.90 -12.30 -14.24
N HIS A 297 -2.11 -11.91 -14.66
CA HIS A 297 -2.57 -11.88 -16.04
C HIS A 297 -3.19 -10.52 -16.38
N PRO A 298 -2.37 -9.46 -16.54
CA PRO A 298 -2.88 -8.08 -16.71
C PRO A 298 -3.72 -7.87 -17.97
N ASP A 299 -3.61 -8.73 -18.98
CA ASP A 299 -4.47 -8.78 -20.16
C ASP A 299 -5.94 -9.06 -19.82
N ARG A 300 -6.23 -9.80 -18.74
CA ARG A 300 -7.59 -10.05 -18.26
C ARG A 300 -8.24 -8.81 -17.64
N LEU A 301 -7.46 -7.88 -17.11
CA LEU A 301 -7.97 -6.60 -16.63
C LEU A 301 -8.51 -5.70 -17.74
N LEU A 302 -8.02 -5.83 -18.98
CA LEU A 302 -8.50 -5.06 -20.13
C LEU A 302 -9.97 -5.37 -20.47
N GLN A 303 -10.44 -6.58 -20.16
CA GLN A 303 -11.83 -6.98 -20.39
C GLN A 303 -12.82 -6.22 -19.48
N LEU A 304 -12.37 -5.72 -18.33
CA LEU A 304 -13.18 -4.88 -17.43
C LEU A 304 -13.39 -3.44 -17.93
N THR A 305 -12.59 -2.99 -18.90
CA THR A 305 -12.65 -1.60 -19.41
C THR A 305 -13.46 -1.46 -20.68
N VAL A 306 -13.83 -2.57 -21.33
CA VAL A 306 -14.51 -2.60 -22.64
C VAL A 306 -16.00 -2.93 -22.51
N ALA A 307 -16.44 -3.40 -21.35
CA ALA A 307 -17.86 -3.59 -21.01
C ALA A 307 -18.41 -2.37 -20.28
#